data_f385eacd6b88c01ccd9d5986cccbc2b8
#
_entry.id   f385eacd6b88c01ccd9d5986cccbc2b8
#
_cell.length_a   1.000
_cell.length_b   1.000
_cell.length_c   1.000
_cell.angle_alpha   90.00
_cell.angle_beta   90.00
_cell.angle_gamma   90.00
#
_symmetry.space_group_name_H-M   'P 1'
#
loop_
_entity.id
_entity.type
_entity.pdbx_description
1 polymer ?
#
loop_
_entity_poly.entity_id
_entity_poly.type
_entity_poly.pdbx_seq_one_letter_code
_entity_poly.pdbx_strand_id
1 'polypeptide(L)'
;QSLATISIPEARVLSIKPFDKSSLKNIEKAIYEANLGIAPTNNGEVIMLTVPELTGETRKNYVRQASTMAEEAKVALRNIRQDENNKIKKSDELTEDERDMCLGIVQEMIDKYNKIVDEKFKEKETELTSI
;
A
#
# COMPACT_ATOMS: atom_id res chain seq x y z
N GLN A 1 9.81 -13.10 7.44
CA GLN A 1 10.08 -13.56 8.83
C GLN A 1 9.73 -12.41 9.76
N SER A 2 8.94 -12.67 10.81
CA SER A 2 8.62 -11.63 11.77
C SER A 2 9.85 -11.36 12.65
N LEU A 3 10.28 -10.10 12.69
CA LEU A 3 11.40 -9.64 13.51
C LEU A 3 10.94 -9.15 14.89
N ALA A 4 9.65 -8.91 15.05
CA ALA A 4 9.09 -8.33 16.25
C ALA A 4 7.62 -8.73 16.41
N THR A 5 7.13 -8.64 17.65
CA THR A 5 5.70 -8.70 17.95
C THR A 5 5.14 -7.28 17.97
N ILE A 6 3.99 -7.09 17.31
CA ILE A 6 3.26 -5.83 17.33
C ILE A 6 2.00 -6.04 18.17
N SER A 7 1.77 -5.16 19.13
CA SER A 7 0.61 -5.16 20.01
C SER A 7 0.02 -3.74 20.14
N ILE A 8 -1.22 -3.67 20.57
CA ILE A 8 -1.94 -2.41 20.81
C ILE A 8 -2.28 -2.36 22.30
N PRO A 9 -1.35 -1.88 23.18
CA PRO A 9 -1.59 -1.84 24.61
C PRO A 9 -2.70 -0.86 25.01
N GLU A 10 -2.87 0.21 24.26
CA GLU A 10 -3.88 1.24 24.46
C GLU A 10 -4.45 1.69 23.11
N ALA A 11 -5.61 2.36 23.14
CA ALA A 11 -6.16 2.96 21.93
C ALA A 11 -5.13 3.93 21.31
N ARG A 12 -4.90 3.81 20.02
CA ARG A 12 -3.95 4.64 19.24
C ARG A 12 -2.48 4.49 19.61
N VAL A 13 -2.11 3.48 20.39
CA VAL A 13 -0.71 3.18 20.71
C VAL A 13 -0.33 1.82 20.14
N LEU A 14 0.67 1.82 19.26
CA LEU A 14 1.30 0.60 18.74
C LEU A 14 2.60 0.35 19.51
N SER A 15 2.76 -0.85 20.04
CA SER A 15 3.99 -1.31 20.69
C SER A 15 4.66 -2.36 19.83
N ILE A 16 5.90 -2.13 19.45
CA ILE A 16 6.73 -3.01 18.66
C ILE A 16 7.83 -3.56 19.57
N LYS A 17 7.74 -4.85 19.89
CA LYS A 17 8.72 -5.57 20.71
C LYS A 17 9.53 -6.49 19.82
N PRO A 18 10.80 -6.16 19.51
CA PRO A 18 11.66 -7.04 18.73
C PRO A 18 12.02 -8.29 19.52
N PHE A 19 12.23 -9.40 18.82
CA PHE A 19 12.72 -10.64 19.43
C PHE A 19 14.19 -10.52 19.81
N ASP A 20 14.95 -9.71 19.09
CA ASP A 20 16.34 -9.37 19.37
C ASP A 20 16.47 -7.87 19.62
N LYS A 21 16.95 -7.51 20.82
CA LYS A 21 17.16 -6.10 21.22
C LYS A 21 18.14 -5.36 20.30
N SER A 22 19.06 -6.06 19.65
CA SER A 22 20.01 -5.46 18.70
C SER A 22 19.30 -4.86 17.48
N SER A 23 18.11 -5.35 17.14
CA SER A 23 17.30 -4.88 16.01
C SER A 23 16.55 -3.57 16.27
N LEU A 24 16.45 -3.11 17.55
CA LEU A 24 15.69 -1.90 17.92
C LEU A 24 16.06 -0.69 17.10
N LYS A 25 17.35 -0.39 16.97
CA LYS A 25 17.84 0.76 16.21
C LYS A 25 17.51 0.69 14.73
N ASN A 26 17.57 -0.50 14.15
CA ASN A 26 17.28 -0.69 12.74
C ASN A 26 15.78 -0.55 12.47
N ILE A 27 14.93 -1.06 13.37
CA ILE A 27 13.48 -0.91 13.29
C ILE A 27 13.08 0.56 13.44
N GLU A 28 13.65 1.25 14.43
CA GLU A 28 13.41 2.67 14.65
C GLU A 28 13.80 3.51 13.44
N LYS A 29 14.98 3.25 12.87
CA LYS A 29 15.45 3.90 11.64
C LYS A 29 14.49 3.66 10.46
N ALA A 30 14.06 2.43 10.25
CA ALA A 30 13.11 2.07 9.19
C ALA A 30 11.76 2.80 9.36
N ILE A 31 11.29 2.99 10.61
CA ILE A 31 10.06 3.76 10.89
C ILE A 31 10.24 5.24 10.52
N TYR A 32 11.38 5.85 10.86
CA TYR A 32 11.69 7.22 10.45
C TYR A 32 11.77 7.37 8.93
N GLU A 33 12.43 6.42 8.25
CA GLU A 33 12.55 6.41 6.78
C GLU A 33 11.20 6.23 6.08
N ALA A 34 10.28 5.49 6.69
CA ALA A 34 8.91 5.31 6.18
C ALA A 34 8.05 6.58 6.23
N ASN A 35 8.51 7.62 6.94
CA ASN A 35 7.86 8.94 7.04
C ASN A 35 6.34 8.86 7.31
N LEU A 36 5.98 8.10 8.35
CA LEU A 36 4.57 7.87 8.73
C LEU A 36 3.90 9.10 9.36
N GLY A 37 4.65 10.19 9.57
CA GLY A 37 4.15 11.38 10.29
C GLY A 37 3.98 11.17 11.79
N ILE A 38 4.52 10.07 12.34
CA ILE A 38 4.48 9.70 13.76
C ILE A 38 5.89 9.42 14.22
N ALA A 39 6.33 10.10 15.28
CA ALA A 39 7.65 9.87 15.85
C ALA A 39 7.66 8.62 16.76
N PRO A 40 8.54 7.64 16.54
CA PRO A 40 8.69 6.52 17.44
C PRO A 40 9.34 6.96 18.76
N THR A 41 8.89 6.37 19.86
CA THR A 41 9.51 6.49 21.19
C THR A 41 10.14 5.14 21.55
N ASN A 42 11.42 5.14 21.86
CA ASN A 42 12.19 3.94 22.19
C ASN A 42 12.57 3.97 23.68
N ASN A 43 12.17 2.96 24.46
CA ASN A 43 12.52 2.83 25.88
C ASN A 43 13.63 1.81 26.13
N GLY A 44 14.31 1.31 25.09
CA GLY A 44 15.36 0.30 25.17
C GLY A 44 14.87 -1.15 25.13
N GLU A 45 13.55 -1.38 25.15
CA GLU A 45 12.94 -2.72 25.07
C GLU A 45 11.88 -2.80 23.98
N VAL A 46 11.09 -1.76 23.82
CA VAL A 46 10.02 -1.64 22.84
C VAL A 46 10.05 -0.29 22.16
N ILE A 47 9.55 -0.24 20.94
CA ILE A 47 9.29 1.00 20.22
C ILE A 47 7.79 1.26 20.30
N MET A 48 7.40 2.44 20.75
CA MET A 48 6.01 2.87 20.85
C MET A 48 5.71 3.93 19.80
N LEU A 49 4.60 3.77 19.11
CA LEU A 49 4.06 4.71 18.14
C LEU A 49 2.69 5.17 18.64
N THR A 50 2.56 6.46 18.91
CA THR A 50 1.26 7.04 19.30
C THR A 50 0.63 7.70 18.07
N VAL A 51 -0.50 7.17 17.63
CA VAL A 51 -1.28 7.75 16.53
C VAL A 51 -2.06 8.94 17.07
N PRO A 52 -1.84 10.17 16.55
CA PRO A 52 -2.58 11.35 17.00
C PRO A 52 -4.06 11.25 16.63
N GLU A 53 -4.91 12.00 17.33
CA GLU A 53 -6.31 12.13 16.92
C GLU A 53 -6.42 12.74 15.53
N LEU A 54 -7.30 12.15 14.71
CA LEU A 54 -7.56 12.66 13.39
C LEU A 54 -8.47 13.89 13.49
N THR A 55 -7.92 15.06 13.17
CA THR A 55 -8.71 16.28 12.97
C THR A 55 -9.38 16.23 11.59
N GLY A 56 -10.37 17.07 11.34
CA GLY A 56 -10.99 17.18 10.01
C GLY A 56 -9.99 17.52 8.90
N GLU A 57 -8.94 18.27 9.23
CA GLU A 57 -7.87 18.60 8.28
C GLU A 57 -6.96 17.41 7.99
N THR A 58 -6.51 16.70 9.03
CA THR A 58 -5.67 15.50 8.85
C THR A 58 -6.42 14.41 8.11
N ARG A 59 -7.71 14.22 8.36
CA ARG A 59 -8.56 13.29 7.59
C ARG A 59 -8.57 13.63 6.10
N LYS A 60 -8.78 14.90 5.73
CA LYS A 60 -8.72 15.35 4.33
C LYS A 60 -7.37 15.09 3.69
N ASN A 61 -6.28 15.31 4.44
CA ASN A 61 -4.94 15.03 3.94
C ASN A 61 -4.71 13.54 3.68
N TYR A 62 -5.19 12.66 4.57
CA TYR A 62 -5.10 11.22 4.35
C TYR A 62 -5.97 10.75 3.18
N VAL A 63 -7.15 11.31 2.97
CA VAL A 63 -7.97 11.03 1.78
C VAL A 63 -7.22 11.42 0.50
N ARG A 64 -6.56 12.58 0.47
CA ARG A 64 -5.73 12.99 -0.67
C ARG A 64 -4.57 12.03 -0.92
N GLN A 65 -3.88 11.61 0.13
CA GLN A 65 -2.80 10.62 0.00
C GLN A 65 -3.33 9.29 -0.56
N ALA A 66 -4.44 8.80 -0.03
CA ALA A 66 -5.07 7.57 -0.53
C ALA A 66 -5.50 7.70 -1.99
N SER A 67 -6.03 8.85 -2.40
CA SER A 67 -6.36 9.15 -3.80
C SER A 67 -5.12 9.12 -4.70
N THR A 68 -4.02 9.73 -4.27
CA THR A 68 -2.75 9.71 -5.00
C THR A 68 -2.24 8.29 -5.17
N MET A 69 -2.26 7.48 -4.11
CA MET A 69 -1.85 6.07 -4.17
C MET A 69 -2.73 5.25 -5.12
N ALA A 70 -4.04 5.51 -5.16
CA ALA A 70 -4.96 4.86 -6.09
C ALA A 70 -4.63 5.22 -7.55
N GLU A 71 -4.34 6.49 -7.85
CA GLU A 71 -3.93 6.92 -9.18
C GLU A 71 -2.57 6.31 -9.59
N GLU A 72 -1.60 6.26 -8.69
CA GLU A 72 -0.31 5.59 -8.93
C GLU A 72 -0.49 4.11 -9.25
N ALA A 73 -1.38 3.42 -8.53
CA ALA A 73 -1.71 2.01 -8.81
C ALA A 73 -2.33 1.85 -10.21
N LYS A 74 -3.24 2.74 -10.62
CA LYS A 74 -3.82 2.72 -11.97
C LYS A 74 -2.79 3.01 -13.05
N VAL A 75 -1.84 3.91 -12.81
CA VAL A 75 -0.71 4.16 -13.72
C VAL A 75 0.16 2.91 -13.85
N ALA A 76 0.47 2.23 -12.75
CA ALA A 76 1.22 0.97 -12.78
C ALA A 76 0.49 -0.10 -13.61
N LEU A 77 -0.83 -0.27 -13.40
CA LEU A 77 -1.66 -1.19 -14.19
C LEU A 77 -1.63 -0.86 -15.68
N ARG A 78 -1.67 0.43 -16.04
CA ARG A 78 -1.57 0.88 -17.44
C ARG A 78 -0.22 0.51 -18.05
N ASN A 79 0.86 0.71 -17.32
CA ASN A 79 2.20 0.37 -17.78
C ASN A 79 2.34 -1.14 -17.99
N ILE A 80 1.87 -1.95 -17.04
CA ILE A 80 1.85 -3.42 -17.16
C ILE A 80 1.07 -3.85 -18.40
N ARG A 81 -0.13 -3.28 -18.62
CA ARG A 81 -0.92 -3.56 -19.83
C ARG A 81 -0.14 -3.26 -21.10
N GLN A 82 0.51 -2.10 -21.15
CA GLN A 82 1.27 -1.69 -22.33
C GLN A 82 2.44 -2.64 -22.59
N ASP A 83 3.16 -3.03 -21.55
CA ASP A 83 4.31 -3.95 -21.67
C ASP A 83 3.86 -5.32 -22.13
N GLU A 84 2.80 -5.89 -21.54
CA GLU A 84 2.28 -7.19 -21.93
C GLU A 84 1.68 -7.17 -23.35
N ASN A 85 0.93 -6.14 -23.70
CA ASN A 85 0.42 -5.98 -25.07
C ASN A 85 1.55 -5.90 -26.10
N ASN A 86 2.66 -5.24 -25.77
CA ASN A 86 3.82 -5.17 -26.64
C ASN A 86 4.50 -6.53 -26.80
N LYS A 87 4.60 -7.32 -25.74
CA LYS A 87 5.15 -8.69 -25.79
C LYS A 87 4.27 -9.60 -26.64
N ILE A 88 2.95 -9.58 -26.43
CA ILE A 88 1.99 -10.39 -27.17
C ILE A 88 2.05 -10.07 -28.67
N LYS A 89 2.07 -8.77 -29.05
CA LYS A 89 2.12 -8.34 -30.44
C LYS A 89 3.42 -8.72 -31.15
N LYS A 90 4.53 -8.82 -30.41
CA LYS A 90 5.85 -9.17 -30.95
C LYS A 90 6.15 -10.68 -30.91
N SER A 91 5.27 -11.49 -30.35
CA SER A 91 5.48 -12.92 -30.25
C SER A 91 5.30 -13.58 -31.63
N ASP A 92 6.31 -14.24 -32.10
CA ASP A 92 6.28 -15.04 -33.33
C ASP A 92 5.70 -16.45 -33.09
N GLU A 93 5.50 -16.83 -31.82
CA GLU A 93 4.95 -18.13 -31.44
C GLU A 93 3.42 -18.18 -31.46
N LEU A 94 2.76 -17.02 -31.49
CA LEU A 94 1.30 -16.89 -31.45
C LEU A 94 0.73 -16.59 -32.84
N THR A 95 -0.36 -17.28 -33.17
CA THR A 95 -1.21 -16.92 -34.32
C THR A 95 -1.93 -15.59 -34.07
N GLU A 96 -2.51 -15.01 -35.11
CA GLU A 96 -3.26 -13.74 -35.00
C GLU A 96 -4.45 -13.88 -34.03
N ASP A 97 -5.22 -14.96 -34.16
CA ASP A 97 -6.36 -15.24 -33.28
C ASP A 97 -5.93 -15.43 -31.82
N GLU A 98 -4.82 -16.11 -31.55
CA GLU A 98 -4.27 -16.29 -30.22
C GLU A 98 -3.77 -14.98 -29.63
N ARG A 99 -3.17 -14.08 -30.43
CA ARG A 99 -2.78 -12.74 -29.98
C ARG A 99 -4.00 -11.92 -29.55
N ASP A 100 -5.04 -11.91 -30.36
CA ASP A 100 -6.28 -11.18 -30.06
C ASP A 100 -6.94 -11.71 -28.77
N MET A 101 -6.97 -13.02 -28.60
CA MET A 101 -7.46 -13.65 -27.38
C MET A 101 -6.62 -13.24 -26.15
N CYS A 102 -5.29 -13.27 -26.24
CA CYS A 102 -4.40 -12.88 -25.16
C CYS A 102 -4.56 -11.38 -24.81
N LEU A 103 -4.67 -10.51 -25.80
CA LEU A 103 -4.92 -9.08 -25.59
C LEU A 103 -6.25 -8.84 -24.88
N GLY A 104 -7.29 -9.60 -25.20
CA GLY A 104 -8.58 -9.57 -24.53
C GLY A 104 -8.48 -9.98 -23.05
N ILE A 105 -7.76 -11.05 -22.75
CA ILE A 105 -7.52 -11.52 -21.38
C ILE A 105 -6.77 -10.46 -20.55
N VAL A 106 -5.73 -9.84 -21.11
CA VAL A 106 -4.98 -8.76 -20.45
C VAL A 106 -5.92 -7.61 -20.13
N GLN A 107 -6.79 -7.19 -21.08
CA GLN A 107 -7.72 -6.10 -20.86
C GLN A 107 -8.73 -6.42 -19.75
N GLU A 108 -9.30 -7.63 -19.74
CA GLU A 108 -10.21 -8.07 -18.66
C GLU A 108 -9.55 -8.05 -17.29
N MET A 109 -8.30 -8.51 -17.20
CA MET A 109 -7.53 -8.47 -15.96
C MET A 109 -7.31 -7.03 -15.48
N ILE A 110 -6.92 -6.13 -16.38
CA ILE A 110 -6.70 -4.71 -16.05
C ILE A 110 -8.00 -4.04 -15.58
N ASP A 111 -9.12 -4.30 -16.23
CA ASP A 111 -10.43 -3.77 -15.85
C ASP A 111 -10.83 -4.27 -14.44
N LYS A 112 -10.62 -5.55 -14.17
CA LYS A 112 -10.85 -6.15 -12.86
C LYS A 112 -10.01 -5.47 -11.76
N TYR A 113 -8.72 -5.28 -11.99
CA TYR A 113 -7.84 -4.68 -10.99
C TYR A 113 -8.09 -3.18 -10.82
N ASN A 114 -8.43 -2.45 -11.88
CA ASN A 114 -8.87 -1.06 -11.78
C ASN A 114 -10.11 -0.93 -10.89
N LYS A 115 -11.08 -1.83 -11.04
CA LYS A 115 -12.27 -1.88 -10.20
C LYS A 115 -11.91 -2.14 -8.73
N ILE A 116 -11.00 -3.08 -8.46
CA ILE A 116 -10.51 -3.36 -7.10
C ILE A 116 -9.85 -2.12 -6.49
N VAL A 117 -9.04 -1.38 -7.26
CA VAL A 117 -8.41 -0.13 -6.79
C VAL A 117 -9.48 0.89 -6.40
N ASP A 118 -10.50 1.10 -7.24
CA ASP A 118 -11.59 2.04 -6.95
C ASP A 118 -12.40 1.63 -5.72
N GLU A 119 -12.71 0.34 -5.57
CA GLU A 119 -13.43 -0.19 -4.41
C GLU A 119 -12.61 0.02 -3.12
N LYS A 120 -11.32 -0.30 -3.14
CA LYS A 120 -10.43 -0.13 -1.99
C LYS A 120 -10.24 1.34 -1.61
N PHE A 121 -10.12 2.22 -2.59
CA PHE A 121 -10.07 3.65 -2.33
C PHE A 121 -11.36 4.14 -1.67
N LYS A 122 -12.52 3.75 -2.19
CA LYS A 122 -13.82 4.15 -1.65
C LYS A 122 -14.04 3.63 -0.22
N GLU A 123 -13.65 2.38 0.06
CA GLU A 123 -13.67 1.82 1.40
C GLU A 123 -12.82 2.67 2.35
N LYS A 124 -11.58 2.97 1.95
CA LYS A 124 -10.65 3.76 2.77
C LYS A 124 -11.10 5.21 2.95
N GLU A 125 -11.64 5.84 1.92
CA GLU A 125 -12.23 7.18 2.03
C GLU A 125 -13.37 7.21 3.04
N THR A 126 -14.25 6.20 3.00
CA THR A 126 -15.35 6.07 3.97
C THR A 126 -14.82 5.89 5.39
N GLU A 127 -13.83 5.02 5.61
CA GLU A 127 -13.20 4.83 6.91
C GLU A 127 -12.57 6.13 7.46
N LEU A 128 -11.86 6.87 6.60
CA LEU A 128 -11.18 8.10 6.98
C LEU A 128 -12.15 9.26 7.26
N THR A 129 -13.32 9.25 6.65
CA THR A 129 -14.33 10.32 6.80
C THR A 129 -15.43 9.98 7.80
N SER A 130 -15.59 8.70 8.16
CA SER A 130 -16.54 8.31 9.24
C SER A 130 -16.04 8.81 10.59
N ILE A 131 -16.94 9.40 11.36
CA ILE A 131 -16.69 9.93 12.71
C ILE A 131 -17.09 8.86 13.72
#